data_b982ce5522b959c9c7269b0678d7ec80
#
_entry.id   b982ce5522b959c9c7269b0678d7ec80
#
_cell.length_a   1.000
_cell.length_b   1.000
_cell.length_c   1.000
_cell.angle_alpha   90.00
_cell.angle_beta   90.00
_cell.angle_gamma   90.00
#
_symmetry.space_group_name_H-M   'P 1'
#
loop_
_entity.id
_entity.type
_entity.pdbx_description
1 polymer ?
#
loop_
_entity_poly.entity_id
_entity_poly.type
_entity_poly.pdbx_seq_one_letter_code
_entity_poly.pdbx_strand_id
1 'polypeptide(L)'
;IDEQHTMICNLTRANERLAKENRELRKRLSKYEGPTKDSDNSSTPPSKESMKDEVVRRTKSLRKRSGRKPGGQNGHEGQTLMKTATPDVTEDIAPVYCKNCGASLKDCERILDYITQVVSLPDLNPIVKEFRHYITICKKCGKPVQSHAPRKRGTNAVIYDATVKSMVVYMSVVLFLPYGRIADFFEEVYGLRISQGSMVNWISQAKKSAAPAIGRIKQYIMKSSVVGFDESGCYCNKRLDWAWIAQTVYFTLVFRGNGRSSKELESRFGESLKRMTAVTDRHSAYFALHFLNHQVCLAHLLRELQYFNELDKGQTWSKEVEKLFQEAIHERKERLHAVIDKTPWLERLDDLLKKNIENTKKQFSRMKNGLVKCRDYIFNFLEDPLIPSDNNA
;
A
#
# COMPACT_ATOMS: atom_id res chain seq x y z
N ILE A 1 -19.85 47.35 53.92
CA ILE A 1 -20.51 46.12 53.41
C ILE A 1 -20.57 46.16 51.87
N ASP A 2 -20.90 47.30 51.24
CA ASP A 2 -21.01 47.44 49.79
C ASP A 2 -19.67 47.29 49.03
N GLU A 3 -18.56 47.85 49.58
CA GLU A 3 -17.26 47.73 48.97
C GLU A 3 -16.71 46.30 48.95
N GLN A 4 -16.93 45.55 50.03
CA GLN A 4 -16.55 44.14 50.15
C GLN A 4 -17.37 43.27 49.18
N HIS A 5 -18.66 43.56 49.05
CA HIS A 5 -19.52 42.83 48.09
C HIS A 5 -19.11 43.09 46.64
N THR A 6 -18.78 44.34 46.28
CA THR A 6 -18.28 44.72 44.99
C THR A 6 -16.94 44.03 44.68
N MET A 7 -16.04 43.95 45.68
CA MET A 7 -14.75 43.27 45.54
C MET A 7 -14.90 41.76 45.34
N ILE A 8 -15.80 41.11 46.08
CA ILE A 8 -16.13 39.69 45.91
C ILE A 8 -16.69 39.41 44.51
N CYS A 9 -17.62 40.23 44.03
CA CYS A 9 -18.17 40.09 42.66
C CYS A 9 -17.09 40.24 41.59
N ASN A 10 -16.16 41.20 41.75
CA ASN A 10 -15.07 41.39 40.81
C ASN A 10 -14.07 40.23 40.82
N LEU A 11 -13.73 39.68 41.98
CA LEU A 11 -12.88 38.50 42.14
C LEU A 11 -13.54 37.24 41.57
N THR A 12 -14.83 37.08 41.77
CA THR A 12 -15.57 35.94 41.19
C THR A 12 -15.56 35.97 39.65
N ARG A 13 -15.83 37.14 39.05
CA ARG A 13 -15.75 37.32 37.57
C ARG A 13 -14.34 37.12 37.04
N ALA A 14 -13.30 37.60 37.77
CA ALA A 14 -11.92 37.36 37.38
C ALA A 14 -11.53 35.88 37.44
N ASN A 15 -11.97 35.16 38.49
CA ASN A 15 -11.77 33.71 38.63
C ASN A 15 -12.47 32.91 37.51
N GLU A 16 -13.69 33.26 37.15
CA GLU A 16 -14.41 32.62 36.04
C GLU A 16 -13.69 32.85 34.73
N ARG A 17 -13.18 34.07 34.48
CA ARG A 17 -12.39 34.38 33.27
C ARG A 17 -11.09 33.58 33.21
N LEU A 18 -10.33 33.54 34.29
CA LEU A 18 -9.10 32.74 34.42
C LEU A 18 -9.38 31.24 34.30
N ALA A 19 -10.45 30.73 34.83
CA ALA A 19 -10.84 29.33 34.70
C ALA A 19 -11.20 28.97 33.25
N LYS A 20 -11.82 29.89 32.49
CA LYS A 20 -12.09 29.72 31.05
C LYS A 20 -10.80 29.73 30.24
N GLU A 21 -9.93 30.69 30.52
CA GLU A 21 -8.61 30.81 29.82
C GLU A 21 -7.72 29.61 30.12
N ASN A 22 -7.65 29.14 31.37
CA ASN A 22 -6.95 27.92 31.74
C ASN A 22 -7.50 26.68 31.03
N ARG A 23 -8.81 26.57 30.87
CA ARG A 23 -9.40 25.46 30.06
C ARG A 23 -8.98 25.53 28.61
N GLU A 24 -8.91 26.71 28.03
CA GLU A 24 -8.52 26.92 26.65
C GLU A 24 -7.02 26.67 26.44
N LEU A 25 -6.19 27.15 27.35
CA LEU A 25 -4.75 26.88 27.36
C LEU A 25 -4.45 25.39 27.53
N ARG A 26 -5.10 24.71 28.47
CA ARG A 26 -4.98 23.25 28.63
C ARG A 26 -5.43 22.49 27.37
N LYS A 27 -6.49 22.94 26.68
CA LYS A 27 -6.93 22.37 25.41
C LYS A 27 -5.91 22.58 24.29
N ARG A 28 -5.20 23.73 24.28
CA ARG A 28 -4.11 24.00 23.35
C ARG A 28 -2.87 23.17 23.68
N LEU A 29 -2.49 23.11 24.95
CA LEU A 29 -1.34 22.36 25.45
C LEU A 29 -1.51 20.83 25.23
N SER A 30 -2.71 20.32 25.43
CA SER A 30 -3.00 18.87 25.21
C SER A 30 -2.77 18.39 23.77
N LYS A 31 -2.67 19.30 22.81
CA LYS A 31 -2.27 18.96 21.43
C LYS A 31 -0.77 18.67 21.30
N TYR A 32 0.04 19.16 22.24
CA TYR A 32 1.49 19.05 22.23
C TYR A 32 2.04 18.08 23.28
N GLU A 33 1.22 17.72 24.28
CA GLU A 33 1.63 16.83 25.40
C GLU A 33 1.38 15.34 25.15
N GLY A 34 0.74 14.97 24.01
CA GLY A 34 0.49 13.57 23.66
C GLY A 34 1.31 13.13 22.47
N PRO A 35 1.46 11.82 22.24
CA PRO A 35 2.07 11.31 21.02
C PRO A 35 1.29 11.83 19.81
N THR A 36 1.99 12.23 18.77
CA THR A 36 1.37 12.58 17.49
C THR A 36 0.68 11.35 16.91
N LYS A 37 -0.51 11.53 16.36
CA LYS A 37 -1.19 10.47 15.61
C LYS A 37 -0.58 10.39 14.22
N ASP A 38 -0.01 9.26 13.91
CA ASP A 38 0.56 8.92 12.60
C ASP A 38 -0.04 7.62 12.05
N SER A 39 0.41 7.16 10.91
CA SER A 39 -0.06 5.92 10.29
C SER A 39 0.39 4.65 11.03
N ASP A 40 1.38 4.75 11.91
CA ASP A 40 1.90 3.62 12.66
C ASP A 40 1.10 3.37 13.95
N ASN A 41 0.55 4.44 14.56
CA ASN A 41 -0.16 4.38 15.83
C ASN A 41 -1.64 4.79 15.75
N SER A 42 -2.18 5.02 14.55
CA SER A 42 -3.60 5.39 14.38
C SER A 42 -4.10 5.03 12.98
N SER A 43 -5.41 5.17 12.75
CA SER A 43 -6.01 5.06 11.42
C SER A 43 -5.81 6.33 10.56
N THR A 44 -4.81 7.16 10.87
CA THR A 44 -4.49 8.34 10.07
C THR A 44 -3.76 7.88 8.80
N PRO A 45 -4.29 8.15 7.59
CA PRO A 45 -3.61 7.74 6.37
C PRO A 45 -2.31 8.55 6.19
N PRO A 46 -1.25 7.94 5.61
CA PRO A 46 0.03 8.62 5.35
C PRO A 46 -0.11 9.93 4.58
N SER A 47 -1.14 10.06 3.74
CA SER A 47 -1.45 11.28 2.99
C SER A 47 -1.86 12.49 3.84
N LYS A 48 -2.17 12.29 5.12
CA LYS A 48 -2.52 13.35 6.09
C LYS A 48 -1.38 13.69 7.05
N GLU A 49 -0.28 12.97 6.99
CA GLU A 49 0.90 13.26 7.80
C GLU A 49 1.61 14.52 7.29
N SER A 50 2.18 15.30 8.20
CA SER A 50 3.02 16.42 7.80
C SER A 50 4.38 15.91 7.28
N MET A 51 5.03 16.66 6.40
CA MET A 51 6.38 16.29 5.93
C MET A 51 7.38 16.14 7.09
N LYS A 52 7.20 16.88 8.19
CA LYS A 52 8.02 16.74 9.40
C LYS A 52 7.80 15.40 10.09
N ASP A 53 6.54 14.97 10.22
CA ASP A 53 6.18 13.70 10.84
C ASP A 53 6.66 12.52 9.98
N GLU A 54 6.59 12.65 8.66
CA GLU A 54 7.12 11.65 7.71
C GLU A 54 8.64 11.48 7.84
N VAL A 55 9.40 12.56 7.99
CA VAL A 55 10.86 12.51 8.18
C VAL A 55 11.20 11.85 9.51
N VAL A 56 10.50 12.22 10.60
CA VAL A 56 10.70 11.61 11.93
C VAL A 56 10.38 10.11 11.89
N ARG A 57 9.33 9.70 11.19
CA ARG A 57 8.97 8.30 11.02
C ARG A 57 10.04 7.52 10.25
N ARG A 58 10.53 8.03 9.13
CA ARG A 58 11.60 7.39 8.34
C ARG A 58 12.89 7.18 9.12
N THR A 59 13.16 8.03 10.12
CA THR A 59 14.33 7.92 10.99
C THR A 59 14.07 7.06 12.23
N LYS A 60 12.81 6.83 12.60
CA LYS A 60 12.41 5.98 13.73
C LYS A 60 12.35 4.51 13.29
N SER A 61 13.34 3.73 13.65
CA SER A 61 13.23 2.28 13.50
C SER A 61 12.19 1.73 14.48
N LEU A 62 11.08 1.22 13.97
CA LEU A 62 10.05 0.52 14.76
C LEU A 62 10.52 -0.86 15.27
N ARG A 63 11.68 -1.34 14.79
CA ARG A 63 12.26 -2.60 15.23
C ARG A 63 12.83 -2.43 16.63
N LYS A 64 12.30 -3.15 17.60
CA LYS A 64 12.94 -3.30 18.91
C LYS A 64 14.35 -3.84 18.68
N ARG A 65 15.34 -3.26 19.34
CA ARG A 65 16.71 -3.78 19.30
C ARG A 65 16.70 -5.23 19.79
N SER A 66 16.94 -6.16 18.89
CA SER A 66 16.93 -7.59 19.22
C SER A 66 18.18 -8.06 19.97
N GLY A 67 19.18 -7.19 20.15
CA GLY A 67 20.49 -7.54 20.69
C GLY A 67 21.34 -8.43 19.77
N ARG A 68 20.82 -8.82 18.61
CA ARG A 68 21.53 -9.66 17.64
C ARG A 68 22.49 -8.83 16.78
N LYS A 69 23.57 -9.45 16.33
CA LYS A 69 24.54 -8.81 15.43
C LYS A 69 23.88 -8.46 14.09
N PRO A 70 24.27 -7.35 13.44
CA PRO A 70 23.81 -7.04 12.08
C PRO A 70 24.21 -8.15 11.11
N GLY A 71 23.34 -8.46 10.14
CA GLY A 71 23.58 -9.50 9.12
C GLY A 71 22.62 -10.67 9.23
N GLY A 72 22.83 -11.68 8.37
CA GLY A 72 22.05 -12.91 8.39
C GLY A 72 22.22 -13.67 9.73
N GLN A 73 21.11 -14.11 10.29
CA GLN A 73 21.09 -14.89 11.53
C GLN A 73 21.25 -16.40 11.18
N ASN A 74 21.59 -17.22 12.16
CA ASN A 74 21.64 -18.68 11.96
C ASN A 74 20.28 -19.18 11.42
N GLY A 75 20.32 -19.94 10.32
CA GLY A 75 19.13 -20.41 9.62
C GLY A 75 18.57 -19.44 8.56
N HIS A 76 19.20 -18.27 8.34
CA HIS A 76 18.84 -17.40 7.22
C HIS A 76 19.46 -17.97 5.93
N GLU A 77 18.62 -18.37 4.99
CA GLU A 77 19.05 -18.70 3.64
C GLU A 77 19.49 -17.41 2.93
N GLY A 78 20.81 -17.30 2.72
CA GLY A 78 21.39 -16.18 1.98
C GLY A 78 20.95 -16.24 0.51
N GLN A 79 20.44 -15.13 -0.01
CA GLN A 79 20.21 -14.99 -1.46
C GLN A 79 21.52 -14.57 -2.13
N THR A 80 22.18 -15.53 -2.77
CA THR A 80 23.39 -15.28 -3.55
C THR A 80 23.07 -15.40 -5.04
N LEU A 81 23.66 -14.54 -5.86
CA LEU A 81 23.53 -14.66 -7.32
C LEU A 81 24.18 -15.97 -7.76
N MET A 82 23.37 -16.86 -8.33
CA MET A 82 23.83 -18.18 -8.78
C MET A 82 24.45 -18.10 -10.17
N LYS A 83 25.48 -18.92 -10.42
CA LYS A 83 26.06 -19.07 -11.76
C LYS A 83 25.03 -19.67 -12.72
N THR A 84 24.96 -19.13 -13.94
CA THR A 84 24.19 -19.77 -15.01
C THR A 84 24.98 -20.91 -15.62
N ALA A 85 24.28 -21.99 -16.01
CA ALA A 85 24.90 -23.10 -16.76
C ALA A 85 25.19 -22.75 -18.22
N THR A 86 24.48 -21.78 -18.76
CA THR A 86 24.57 -21.35 -20.17
C THR A 86 24.91 -19.86 -20.24
N PRO A 87 26.19 -19.47 -20.12
CA PRO A 87 26.59 -18.08 -20.31
C PRO A 87 26.45 -17.65 -21.76
N ASP A 88 26.12 -16.38 -22.02
CA ASP A 88 25.98 -15.82 -23.37
C ASP A 88 27.34 -15.68 -24.07
N VAL A 89 28.40 -15.37 -23.32
CA VAL A 89 29.76 -15.20 -23.78
C VAL A 89 30.71 -15.92 -22.84
N THR A 90 31.69 -16.63 -23.39
CA THR A 90 32.76 -17.29 -22.63
C THR A 90 34.10 -16.79 -23.14
N GLU A 91 34.95 -16.31 -22.25
CA GLU A 91 36.30 -15.87 -22.56
C GLU A 91 37.30 -16.66 -21.70
N ASP A 92 38.31 -17.25 -22.39
CA ASP A 92 39.38 -17.94 -21.74
C ASP A 92 40.49 -16.96 -21.35
N ILE A 93 40.76 -16.84 -20.08
CA ILE A 93 41.83 -16.01 -19.53
C ILE A 93 43.00 -16.92 -19.15
N ALA A 94 44.05 -16.93 -19.92
CA ALA A 94 45.23 -17.73 -19.65
C ALA A 94 46.51 -16.86 -19.58
N PRO A 95 47.50 -17.23 -18.74
CA PRO A 95 48.76 -16.51 -18.71
C PRO A 95 49.53 -16.71 -20.04
N VAL A 96 50.10 -15.62 -20.56
CA VAL A 96 50.80 -15.59 -21.84
C VAL A 96 52.27 -15.90 -21.65
N TYR A 97 52.86 -15.49 -20.51
CA TYR A 97 54.28 -15.68 -20.20
C TYR A 97 54.48 -16.27 -18.81
N CYS A 98 55.50 -17.10 -18.68
CA CYS A 98 55.90 -17.68 -17.37
C CYS A 98 56.49 -16.58 -16.49
N LYS A 99 55.94 -16.38 -15.29
CA LYS A 99 56.40 -15.36 -14.35
C LYS A 99 57.81 -15.66 -13.76
N ASN A 100 58.26 -16.92 -13.84
CA ASN A 100 59.53 -17.33 -13.28
C ASN A 100 60.71 -17.26 -14.27
N CYS A 101 60.49 -17.58 -15.57
CA CYS A 101 61.55 -17.64 -16.58
C CYS A 101 61.28 -16.79 -17.83
N GLY A 102 60.13 -16.13 -17.93
CA GLY A 102 59.76 -15.28 -19.10
C GLY A 102 59.40 -16.05 -20.39
N ALA A 103 59.42 -17.39 -20.37
CA ALA A 103 59.09 -18.18 -21.54
C ALA A 103 57.61 -18.00 -21.95
N SER A 104 57.33 -18.09 -23.26
CA SER A 104 55.93 -18.08 -23.76
C SER A 104 55.23 -19.37 -23.36
N LEU A 105 53.96 -19.20 -22.89
CA LEU A 105 53.09 -20.32 -22.49
C LEU A 105 52.03 -20.64 -23.57
N LYS A 106 52.18 -20.11 -24.77
CA LYS A 106 51.18 -20.24 -25.82
C LYS A 106 50.85 -21.70 -26.19
N ASP A 107 51.85 -22.58 -26.17
CA ASP A 107 51.69 -23.98 -26.55
C ASP A 107 51.71 -24.93 -25.34
N CYS A 108 51.55 -24.38 -24.15
CA CYS A 108 51.49 -25.18 -22.93
C CYS A 108 50.05 -25.65 -22.63
N GLU A 109 49.93 -26.79 -21.99
CA GLU A 109 48.64 -27.32 -21.52
C GLU A 109 47.95 -26.33 -20.55
N ARG A 110 46.65 -26.10 -20.73
CA ARG A 110 45.82 -25.24 -19.90
C ARG A 110 44.96 -26.09 -19.00
N ILE A 111 45.06 -25.89 -17.70
CA ILE A 111 44.20 -26.53 -16.71
C ILE A 111 43.22 -25.46 -16.18
N LEU A 112 41.93 -25.76 -16.22
CA LEU A 112 40.91 -24.86 -15.65
C LEU A 112 41.05 -24.82 -14.12
N ASP A 113 41.31 -23.63 -13.59
CA ASP A 113 41.41 -23.39 -12.15
C ASP A 113 40.10 -23.05 -11.55
N TYR A 114 39.44 -21.96 -11.98
CA TYR A 114 38.13 -21.54 -11.50
C TYR A 114 37.34 -20.75 -12.57
N ILE A 115 36.03 -20.66 -12.35
CA ILE A 115 35.10 -19.91 -13.21
C ILE A 115 34.46 -18.76 -12.41
N THR A 116 34.54 -17.56 -12.96
CA THR A 116 33.76 -16.40 -12.53
C THR A 116 32.76 -16.00 -13.60
N GLN A 117 31.64 -15.42 -13.23
CA GLN A 117 30.66 -14.86 -14.16
C GLN A 117 30.37 -13.40 -13.78
N VAL A 118 30.33 -12.54 -14.77
CA VAL A 118 29.97 -11.12 -14.64
C VAL A 118 28.67 -10.91 -15.39
N VAL A 119 27.66 -10.38 -14.73
CA VAL A 119 26.39 -10.04 -15.35
C VAL A 119 26.42 -8.58 -15.74
N SER A 120 26.23 -8.27 -17.01
CA SER A 120 26.12 -6.91 -17.53
C SER A 120 24.82 -6.71 -18.29
N LEU A 121 24.39 -5.46 -18.43
CA LEU A 121 23.24 -5.13 -19.28
C LEU A 121 23.69 -4.98 -20.72
N PRO A 122 22.85 -5.40 -21.71
CA PRO A 122 23.13 -5.15 -23.11
C PRO A 122 23.03 -3.65 -23.44
N ASP A 123 23.59 -3.24 -24.57
CA ASP A 123 23.41 -1.86 -25.08
C ASP A 123 21.93 -1.57 -25.30
N LEU A 124 21.45 -0.46 -24.71
CA LEU A 124 20.04 -0.07 -24.74
C LEU A 124 19.71 0.83 -25.94
N ASN A 125 20.18 0.47 -27.15
CA ASN A 125 19.89 1.22 -28.35
C ASN A 125 18.48 0.92 -28.90
N PRO A 126 17.65 1.95 -29.18
CA PRO A 126 16.32 1.74 -29.74
C PRO A 126 16.44 1.18 -31.18
N ILE A 127 15.57 0.24 -31.52
CA ILE A 127 15.48 -0.33 -32.84
C ILE A 127 14.55 0.52 -33.71
N VAL A 128 15.07 1.13 -34.78
CA VAL A 128 14.27 1.87 -35.76
C VAL A 128 13.93 0.96 -36.93
N LYS A 129 12.67 0.67 -37.15
CA LYS A 129 12.16 -0.09 -38.29
C LYS A 129 11.54 0.83 -39.30
N GLU A 130 12.05 0.81 -40.55
CA GLU A 130 11.51 1.54 -41.68
C GLU A 130 10.58 0.64 -42.50
N PHE A 131 9.39 1.10 -42.82
CA PHE A 131 8.46 0.42 -43.73
C PHE A 131 8.30 1.24 -44.99
N ARG A 132 8.72 0.69 -46.13
CA ARG A 132 8.55 1.31 -47.43
C ARG A 132 7.30 0.78 -48.11
N HIS A 133 6.37 1.64 -48.40
CA HIS A 133 5.07 1.29 -48.97
C HIS A 133 5.07 1.62 -50.46
N TYR A 134 4.75 0.63 -51.29
CA TYR A 134 4.77 0.77 -52.75
C TYR A 134 3.37 0.70 -53.32
N ILE A 135 3.20 1.38 -54.47
CA ILE A 135 2.08 1.23 -55.40
C ILE A 135 2.59 0.42 -56.58
N THR A 136 1.91 -0.68 -56.93
CA THR A 136 2.29 -1.53 -58.06
C THR A 136 1.17 -1.46 -59.09
N ILE A 137 1.54 -1.26 -60.36
CA ILE A 137 0.59 -1.25 -61.46
C ILE A 137 0.41 -2.69 -61.96
N CYS A 138 -0.85 -3.18 -61.95
CA CYS A 138 -1.17 -4.52 -62.44
C CYS A 138 -0.93 -4.61 -63.96
N LYS A 139 -0.04 -5.50 -64.39
CA LYS A 139 0.26 -5.69 -65.82
C LYS A 139 -0.95 -6.19 -66.63
N LYS A 140 -1.92 -6.87 -66.02
CA LYS A 140 -3.11 -7.43 -66.69
C LYS A 140 -4.22 -6.40 -66.90
N CYS A 141 -4.49 -5.52 -65.94
CA CYS A 141 -5.61 -4.58 -66.01
C CYS A 141 -5.20 -3.10 -65.93
N GLY A 142 -3.91 -2.79 -65.81
CA GLY A 142 -3.38 -1.42 -65.75
C GLY A 142 -3.71 -0.66 -64.45
N LYS A 143 -4.41 -1.28 -63.50
CA LYS A 143 -4.85 -0.58 -62.27
C LYS A 143 -3.74 -0.54 -61.21
N PRO A 144 -3.55 0.59 -60.51
CA PRO A 144 -2.65 0.69 -59.40
C PRO A 144 -3.22 -0.05 -58.15
N VAL A 145 -2.37 -0.86 -57.54
CA VAL A 145 -2.65 -1.57 -56.28
C VAL A 145 -1.68 -1.05 -55.23
N GLN A 146 -2.23 -0.54 -54.14
CA GLN A 146 -1.44 -0.08 -52.98
C GLN A 146 -1.07 -1.25 -52.08
N SER A 147 0.09 -1.22 -51.50
CA SER A 147 0.46 -2.14 -50.43
C SER A 147 -0.51 -1.95 -49.23
N HIS A 148 -0.87 -3.07 -48.60
CA HIS A 148 -1.66 -2.99 -47.34
C HIS A 148 -0.76 -2.40 -46.24
N ALA A 149 -1.08 -1.19 -45.82
CA ALA A 149 -0.31 -0.50 -44.78
C ALA A 149 -1.05 -0.61 -43.44
N PRO A 150 -0.36 -0.97 -42.36
CA PRO A 150 -0.96 -0.96 -41.02
C PRO A 150 -1.34 0.45 -40.55
N ARG A 151 -0.99 1.49 -41.33
CA ARG A 151 -1.24 2.91 -41.02
C ARG A 151 -1.81 3.65 -42.21
N LYS A 152 -2.78 4.53 -41.89
CA LYS A 152 -3.35 5.42 -42.92
C LYS A 152 -2.32 6.44 -43.42
N ARG A 153 -2.33 6.73 -44.72
CA ARG A 153 -1.57 7.81 -45.31
C ARG A 153 -1.89 9.15 -44.64
N GLY A 154 -0.90 9.97 -44.35
CA GLY A 154 -1.09 11.28 -43.71
C GLY A 154 -1.00 11.28 -42.17
N THR A 155 -0.70 10.14 -41.52
CA THR A 155 -0.33 10.12 -40.09
C THR A 155 1.16 10.43 -39.91
N ASN A 156 1.58 10.74 -38.67
CA ASN A 156 3.01 11.01 -38.37
C ASN A 156 3.91 9.94 -38.95
N ALA A 157 4.99 10.36 -39.59
CA ALA A 157 5.94 9.45 -40.24
C ALA A 157 6.64 8.52 -39.25
N VAL A 158 6.89 9.00 -38.01
CA VAL A 158 7.55 8.24 -36.95
C VAL A 158 6.59 8.03 -35.79
N ILE A 159 6.57 6.83 -35.26
CA ILE A 159 5.79 6.46 -34.07
C ILE A 159 6.58 5.59 -33.12
N TYR A 160 6.19 5.64 -31.87
CA TYR A 160 6.59 4.66 -30.86
C TYR A 160 5.70 3.40 -30.97
N ASP A 161 6.31 2.24 -30.86
CA ASP A 161 5.59 0.96 -30.89
C ASP A 161 4.93 0.62 -29.55
N ALA A 162 4.41 -0.60 -29.45
CA ALA A 162 3.73 -1.05 -28.24
C ALA A 162 4.69 -1.24 -27.06
N THR A 163 5.98 -1.57 -27.29
CA THR A 163 6.94 -1.81 -26.21
C THR A 163 7.27 -0.53 -25.45
N VAL A 164 7.54 0.57 -26.17
CA VAL A 164 7.76 1.89 -25.56
C VAL A 164 6.53 2.34 -24.77
N LYS A 165 5.33 2.21 -25.37
CA LYS A 165 4.09 2.61 -24.72
C LYS A 165 3.81 1.80 -23.46
N SER A 166 4.01 0.49 -23.49
CA SER A 166 3.83 -0.40 -22.34
C SER A 166 4.79 -0.05 -21.20
N MET A 167 6.04 0.26 -21.54
CA MET A 167 7.05 0.67 -20.55
C MET A 167 6.67 1.98 -19.86
N VAL A 168 6.18 2.98 -20.62
CA VAL A 168 5.66 4.23 -20.06
C VAL A 168 4.49 3.97 -19.10
N VAL A 169 3.54 3.12 -19.53
CA VAL A 169 2.37 2.77 -18.67
C VAL A 169 2.83 2.06 -17.39
N TYR A 170 3.75 1.10 -17.50
CA TYR A 170 4.31 0.39 -16.35
C TYR A 170 5.02 1.33 -15.39
N MET A 171 5.90 2.19 -15.89
CA MET A 171 6.62 3.17 -15.07
C MET A 171 5.69 4.13 -14.33
N SER A 172 4.63 4.61 -15.00
CA SER A 172 3.69 5.53 -14.40
C SER A 172 2.74 4.85 -13.41
N VAL A 173 2.20 3.68 -13.75
CA VAL A 173 1.10 3.05 -12.98
C VAL A 173 1.63 2.12 -11.90
N VAL A 174 2.71 1.37 -12.17
CA VAL A 174 3.27 0.38 -11.24
C VAL A 174 4.41 0.96 -10.42
N LEU A 175 5.31 1.73 -11.06
CA LEU A 175 6.45 2.34 -10.38
C LEU A 175 6.14 3.75 -9.83
N PHE A 176 4.95 4.29 -10.11
CA PHE A 176 4.50 5.62 -9.64
C PHE A 176 5.44 6.76 -10.01
N LEU A 177 6.17 6.63 -11.15
CA LEU A 177 7.08 7.67 -11.57
C LEU A 177 6.32 8.86 -12.18
N PRO A 178 6.68 10.11 -11.82
CA PRO A 178 6.18 11.32 -12.47
C PRO A 178 6.56 11.36 -13.96
N TYR A 179 5.70 11.91 -14.80
CA TYR A 179 5.91 11.99 -16.25
C TYR A 179 7.23 12.65 -16.66
N GLY A 180 7.67 13.70 -15.91
CA GLY A 180 8.97 14.32 -16.13
C GLY A 180 10.10 13.31 -15.97
N ARG A 181 10.12 12.53 -14.90
CA ARG A 181 11.14 11.52 -14.67
C ARG A 181 11.12 10.37 -15.69
N ILE A 182 9.94 10.03 -16.20
CA ILE A 182 9.82 9.05 -17.28
C ILE A 182 10.42 9.63 -18.58
N ALA A 183 10.18 10.92 -18.87
CA ALA A 183 10.76 11.58 -20.03
C ALA A 183 12.28 11.62 -19.93
N ASP A 184 12.82 12.04 -18.78
CA ASP A 184 14.27 12.07 -18.52
C ASP A 184 14.89 10.69 -18.69
N PHE A 185 14.28 9.63 -18.14
CA PHE A 185 14.75 8.25 -18.29
C PHE A 185 14.83 7.83 -19.76
N PHE A 186 13.79 8.08 -20.56
CA PHE A 186 13.82 7.71 -21.97
C PHE A 186 14.83 8.53 -22.78
N GLU A 187 15.03 9.78 -22.47
CA GLU A 187 16.04 10.62 -23.11
C GLU A 187 17.46 10.23 -22.73
N GLU A 188 17.74 10.00 -21.44
CA GLU A 188 19.08 9.69 -20.93
C GLU A 188 19.52 8.25 -21.28
N VAL A 189 18.60 7.27 -21.20
CA VAL A 189 18.92 5.84 -21.37
C VAL A 189 18.79 5.40 -22.82
N TYR A 190 17.78 5.90 -23.56
CA TYR A 190 17.46 5.46 -24.92
C TYR A 190 17.63 6.54 -25.99
N GLY A 191 17.94 7.78 -25.64
CA GLY A 191 17.96 8.89 -26.58
C GLY A 191 16.59 9.23 -27.18
N LEU A 192 15.49 8.84 -26.52
CA LEU A 192 14.12 8.99 -27.02
C LEU A 192 13.40 10.13 -26.30
N ARG A 193 13.01 11.18 -27.03
CA ARG A 193 12.26 12.32 -26.50
C ARG A 193 10.76 12.06 -26.56
N ILE A 194 10.16 11.79 -25.41
CA ILE A 194 8.74 11.49 -25.30
C ILE A 194 8.01 12.65 -24.58
N SER A 195 7.02 13.23 -25.24
CA SER A 195 6.23 14.30 -24.62
C SER A 195 5.30 13.76 -23.53
N GLN A 196 5.11 14.53 -22.46
CA GLN A 196 4.17 14.19 -21.40
C GLN A 196 2.72 14.01 -21.91
N GLY A 197 2.32 14.79 -22.91
CA GLY A 197 1.02 14.66 -23.58
C GLY A 197 0.83 13.29 -24.27
N SER A 198 1.90 12.76 -24.88
CA SER A 198 1.90 11.40 -25.44
C SER A 198 1.72 10.34 -24.36
N MET A 199 2.40 10.49 -23.22
CA MET A 199 2.29 9.56 -22.09
C MET A 199 0.85 9.52 -21.54
N VAL A 200 0.22 10.69 -21.31
CA VAL A 200 -1.19 10.79 -20.86
C VAL A 200 -2.14 10.09 -21.84
N ASN A 201 -1.92 10.29 -23.16
CA ASN A 201 -2.75 9.63 -24.18
C ASN A 201 -2.58 8.10 -24.15
N TRP A 202 -1.36 7.60 -23.98
CA TRP A 202 -1.10 6.14 -23.94
C TRP A 202 -1.68 5.51 -22.67
N ILE A 203 -1.57 6.17 -21.52
CA ILE A 203 -2.20 5.72 -20.27
C ILE A 203 -3.73 5.70 -20.43
N SER A 204 -4.31 6.72 -21.06
CA SER A 204 -5.75 6.74 -21.34
C SER A 204 -6.18 5.61 -22.28
N GLN A 205 -5.38 5.28 -23.30
CA GLN A 205 -5.64 4.14 -24.19
C GLN A 205 -5.51 2.81 -23.43
N ALA A 206 -4.47 2.64 -22.61
CA ALA A 206 -4.29 1.45 -21.78
C ALA A 206 -5.48 1.25 -20.81
N LYS A 207 -5.97 2.33 -20.18
CA LYS A 207 -7.20 2.30 -19.36
C LYS A 207 -8.40 1.77 -20.12
N LYS A 208 -8.62 2.25 -21.37
CA LYS A 208 -9.73 1.79 -22.20
C LYS A 208 -9.60 0.31 -22.55
N SER A 209 -8.39 -0.12 -22.91
CA SER A 209 -8.10 -1.53 -23.26
C SER A 209 -8.24 -2.46 -22.05
N ALA A 210 -7.94 -1.99 -20.83
CA ALA A 210 -8.09 -2.74 -19.59
C ALA A 210 -9.54 -2.84 -19.09
N ALA A 211 -10.45 -1.99 -19.56
CA ALA A 211 -11.83 -1.91 -19.05
C ALA A 211 -12.56 -3.26 -19.02
N PRO A 212 -12.49 -4.15 -20.03
CA PRO A 212 -13.15 -5.46 -19.97
C PRO A 212 -12.58 -6.38 -18.87
N ALA A 213 -11.26 -6.32 -18.64
CA ALA A 213 -10.60 -7.09 -17.59
C ALA A 213 -11.01 -6.58 -16.22
N ILE A 214 -11.04 -5.26 -16.01
CA ILE A 214 -11.52 -4.61 -14.78
C ILE A 214 -12.97 -4.99 -14.51
N GLY A 215 -13.82 -5.00 -15.54
CA GLY A 215 -15.21 -5.46 -15.42
C GLY A 215 -15.33 -6.90 -14.94
N ARG A 216 -14.49 -7.81 -15.44
CA ARG A 216 -14.42 -9.20 -14.96
C ARG A 216 -13.93 -9.29 -13.51
N ILE A 217 -12.87 -8.56 -13.15
CA ILE A 217 -12.39 -8.50 -11.75
C ILE A 217 -13.53 -8.06 -10.82
N LYS A 218 -14.26 -7.00 -11.16
CA LYS A 218 -15.43 -6.56 -10.41
C LYS A 218 -16.46 -7.68 -10.22
N GLN A 219 -16.78 -8.42 -11.28
CA GLN A 219 -17.72 -9.54 -11.21
C GLN A 219 -17.23 -10.67 -10.30
N TYR A 220 -15.93 -10.99 -10.32
CA TYR A 220 -15.34 -11.97 -9.39
C TYR A 220 -15.45 -11.51 -7.94
N ILE A 221 -15.11 -10.26 -7.64
CA ILE A 221 -15.26 -9.68 -6.30
C ILE A 221 -16.73 -9.74 -5.85
N MET A 222 -17.69 -9.39 -6.72
CA MET A 222 -19.13 -9.44 -6.41
C MET A 222 -19.65 -10.86 -6.11
N LYS A 223 -18.93 -11.90 -6.55
CA LYS A 223 -19.26 -13.31 -6.28
C LYS A 223 -18.49 -13.91 -5.12
N SER A 224 -17.51 -13.18 -4.60
CA SER A 224 -16.66 -13.69 -3.51
C SER A 224 -17.40 -13.67 -2.17
N SER A 225 -17.17 -14.69 -1.36
CA SER A 225 -17.75 -14.80 -0.01
C SER A 225 -17.12 -13.85 0.99
N VAL A 226 -15.83 -13.54 0.83
CA VAL A 226 -15.08 -12.65 1.72
C VAL A 226 -14.43 -11.53 0.90
N VAL A 227 -14.66 -10.28 1.29
CA VAL A 227 -14.13 -9.10 0.61
C VAL A 227 -13.63 -8.09 1.64
N GLY A 228 -12.36 -7.70 1.53
CA GLY A 228 -11.80 -6.58 2.28
C GLY A 228 -12.16 -5.26 1.61
N PHE A 229 -12.60 -4.28 2.40
CA PHE A 229 -12.83 -2.91 1.93
C PHE A 229 -11.98 -1.93 2.74
N ASP A 230 -11.43 -0.95 2.04
CA ASP A 230 -10.70 0.16 2.64
C ASP A 230 -10.85 1.41 1.77
N GLU A 231 -10.61 2.60 2.32
CA GLU A 231 -10.63 3.83 1.57
C GLU A 231 -9.54 4.80 2.04
N SER A 232 -8.95 5.50 1.09
CA SER A 232 -7.95 6.54 1.37
C SER A 232 -8.31 7.84 0.68
N GLY A 233 -8.15 8.94 1.42
CA GLY A 233 -8.33 10.28 0.86
C GLY A 233 -7.15 10.65 -0.03
N CYS A 234 -7.43 11.14 -1.22
CA CYS A 234 -6.43 11.67 -2.15
C CYS A 234 -6.84 13.05 -2.65
N TYR A 235 -5.87 13.96 -2.78
CA TYR A 235 -6.13 15.27 -3.34
C TYR A 235 -5.90 15.27 -4.85
N CYS A 236 -6.94 15.61 -5.59
CA CYS A 236 -6.88 15.81 -7.04
C CYS A 236 -7.39 17.21 -7.38
N ASN A 237 -6.55 18.02 -8.04
CA ASN A 237 -6.90 19.42 -8.38
C ASN A 237 -7.42 20.24 -7.18
N LYS A 238 -6.75 20.15 -6.03
CA LYS A 238 -7.10 20.81 -4.75
C LYS A 238 -8.45 20.35 -4.15
N ARG A 239 -9.07 19.30 -4.67
CA ARG A 239 -10.28 18.69 -4.11
C ARG A 239 -9.92 17.36 -3.46
N LEU A 240 -10.52 17.09 -2.31
CA LEU A 240 -10.42 15.79 -1.65
C LEU A 240 -11.32 14.80 -2.38
N ASP A 241 -10.72 13.83 -3.04
CA ASP A 241 -11.36 12.65 -3.61
C ASP A 241 -11.03 11.42 -2.74
N TRP A 242 -11.71 10.32 -2.99
CA TRP A 242 -11.50 9.08 -2.25
C TRP A 242 -11.14 7.95 -3.21
N ALA A 243 -10.05 7.27 -2.90
CA ALA A 243 -9.70 5.99 -3.52
C ALA A 243 -10.27 4.87 -2.63
N TRP A 244 -11.20 4.12 -3.17
CA TRP A 244 -11.78 2.95 -2.54
C TRP A 244 -11.10 1.69 -3.06
N ILE A 245 -10.92 0.73 -2.18
CA ILE A 245 -10.36 -0.58 -2.48
C ILE A 245 -11.38 -1.65 -2.12
N ALA A 246 -11.58 -2.60 -3.02
CA ALA A 246 -12.28 -3.84 -2.75
C ALA A 246 -11.35 -4.99 -3.14
N GLN A 247 -11.04 -5.89 -2.21
CA GLN A 247 -10.02 -6.90 -2.40
C GLN A 247 -10.44 -8.28 -1.90
N THR A 248 -9.92 -9.28 -2.55
CA THR A 248 -10.00 -10.69 -2.19
C THR A 248 -8.59 -11.27 -2.21
N VAL A 249 -8.43 -12.54 -1.87
CA VAL A 249 -7.12 -13.22 -1.96
C VAL A 249 -6.50 -13.15 -3.36
N TYR A 250 -7.33 -13.05 -4.42
CA TYR A 250 -6.85 -13.11 -5.82
C TYR A 250 -6.96 -11.80 -6.58
N PHE A 251 -7.85 -10.90 -6.17
CA PHE A 251 -8.19 -9.71 -6.96
C PHE A 251 -8.29 -8.47 -6.08
N THR A 252 -7.74 -7.38 -6.60
CA THR A 252 -7.90 -6.05 -6.02
C THR A 252 -8.53 -5.13 -7.05
N LEU A 253 -9.59 -4.44 -6.68
CA LEU A 253 -10.25 -3.40 -7.47
C LEU A 253 -10.09 -2.07 -6.76
N VAL A 254 -9.38 -1.14 -7.40
CA VAL A 254 -9.29 0.25 -6.94
C VAL A 254 -10.25 1.10 -7.77
N PHE A 255 -11.05 1.93 -7.10
CA PHE A 255 -11.98 2.82 -7.79
C PHE A 255 -12.14 4.15 -7.07
N ARG A 256 -12.48 5.19 -7.84
CA ARG A 256 -12.74 6.52 -7.30
C ARG A 256 -14.15 6.59 -6.71
N GLY A 257 -14.27 7.15 -5.51
CA GLY A 257 -15.52 7.58 -4.89
C GLY A 257 -15.58 9.09 -4.75
N ASN A 258 -16.79 9.64 -4.75
CA ASN A 258 -17.00 11.07 -4.55
C ASN A 258 -17.02 11.47 -3.06
N GLY A 259 -17.04 10.48 -2.17
CA GLY A 259 -17.07 10.66 -0.73
C GLY A 259 -16.69 9.42 0.04
N ARG A 260 -16.87 9.48 1.35
CA ARG A 260 -16.58 8.41 2.30
C ARG A 260 -17.88 7.85 2.92
N SER A 261 -18.93 7.73 2.13
CA SER A 261 -20.24 7.23 2.61
C SER A 261 -20.54 5.81 2.13
N SER A 262 -21.44 5.12 2.81
CA SER A 262 -21.94 3.78 2.42
C SER A 262 -22.47 3.74 0.98
N LYS A 263 -23.01 4.85 0.49
CA LYS A 263 -23.56 5.00 -0.88
C LYS A 263 -22.55 4.65 -1.97
N GLU A 264 -21.27 4.86 -1.74
CA GLU A 264 -20.22 4.53 -2.72
C GLU A 264 -20.14 3.01 -2.95
N LEU A 265 -20.22 2.21 -1.90
CA LEU A 265 -20.26 0.75 -2.01
C LEU A 265 -21.62 0.25 -2.50
N GLU A 266 -22.72 0.80 -1.99
CA GLU A 266 -24.09 0.45 -2.44
C GLU A 266 -24.26 0.66 -3.94
N SER A 267 -23.84 1.81 -4.47
CA SER A 267 -23.94 2.12 -5.89
C SER A 267 -23.11 1.20 -6.77
N ARG A 268 -22.01 0.66 -6.23
CA ARG A 268 -21.06 -0.16 -6.99
C ARG A 268 -21.33 -1.64 -6.90
N PHE A 269 -21.72 -2.13 -5.74
CA PHE A 269 -21.86 -3.57 -5.44
C PHE A 269 -23.31 -3.99 -5.19
N GLY A 270 -24.19 -3.07 -4.81
CA GLY A 270 -25.63 -3.30 -4.66
C GLY A 270 -25.95 -4.51 -3.80
N GLU A 271 -26.88 -5.35 -4.25
CA GLU A 271 -27.34 -6.55 -3.55
C GLU A 271 -26.26 -7.60 -3.30
N SER A 272 -25.11 -7.52 -4.00
CA SER A 272 -24.02 -8.47 -3.75
C SER A 272 -23.39 -8.30 -2.36
N LEU A 273 -23.49 -7.10 -1.76
CA LEU A 273 -23.02 -6.85 -0.39
C LEU A 273 -23.69 -7.78 0.63
N LYS A 274 -24.98 -8.10 0.46
CA LYS A 274 -25.73 -8.98 1.36
C LYS A 274 -25.27 -10.44 1.37
N ARG A 275 -24.40 -10.80 0.43
CA ARG A 275 -23.85 -12.17 0.28
C ARG A 275 -22.37 -12.25 0.65
N MET A 276 -21.76 -11.13 1.04
CA MET A 276 -20.35 -11.03 1.36
C MET A 276 -20.13 -10.92 2.86
N THR A 277 -19.11 -11.55 3.36
CA THR A 277 -18.48 -11.19 4.63
C THR A 277 -17.51 -10.05 4.34
N ALA A 278 -17.73 -8.89 4.95
CA ALA A 278 -16.86 -7.74 4.78
C ALA A 278 -15.75 -7.71 5.84
N VAL A 279 -14.52 -7.38 5.45
CA VAL A 279 -13.42 -7.12 6.36
C VAL A 279 -13.04 -5.64 6.23
N THR A 280 -13.28 -4.84 7.26
CA THR A 280 -13.15 -3.37 7.18
C THR A 280 -12.55 -2.76 8.44
N ASP A 281 -12.20 -1.48 8.39
CA ASP A 281 -11.96 -0.71 9.62
C ASP A 281 -13.28 -0.44 10.38
N ARG A 282 -13.19 0.33 11.48
CA ARG A 282 -14.37 0.72 12.28
C ARG A 282 -15.09 1.97 11.77
N HIS A 283 -14.96 2.32 10.51
CA HIS A 283 -15.66 3.48 9.98
C HIS A 283 -17.17 3.25 9.92
N SER A 284 -17.96 4.23 10.37
CA SER A 284 -19.41 4.11 10.51
C SER A 284 -20.14 3.81 9.20
N ALA A 285 -19.58 4.18 8.05
CA ALA A 285 -20.16 3.89 6.75
C ALA A 285 -20.32 2.38 6.48
N TYR A 286 -19.40 1.55 6.98
CA TYR A 286 -19.48 0.10 6.82
C TYR A 286 -20.58 -0.52 7.67
N PHE A 287 -20.82 0.01 8.87
CA PHE A 287 -21.89 -0.47 9.77
C PHE A 287 -23.29 -0.02 9.34
N ALA A 288 -23.39 0.91 8.39
CA ALA A 288 -24.64 1.28 7.76
C ALA A 288 -25.03 0.35 6.59
N LEU A 289 -24.14 -0.58 6.21
CA LEU A 289 -24.34 -1.54 5.12
C LEU A 289 -24.84 -2.89 5.66
N HIS A 290 -25.62 -3.59 4.85
CA HIS A 290 -26.10 -4.93 5.18
C HIS A 290 -25.20 -5.97 4.51
N PHE A 291 -24.15 -6.39 5.20
CA PHE A 291 -23.33 -7.54 4.82
C PHE A 291 -23.93 -8.84 5.36
N LEU A 292 -23.56 -9.97 4.76
CA LEU A 292 -23.88 -11.29 5.32
C LEU A 292 -23.24 -11.48 6.69
N ASN A 293 -21.97 -11.11 6.80
CA ASN A 293 -21.21 -11.07 8.05
C ASN A 293 -20.17 -9.95 7.97
N HIS A 294 -19.60 -9.56 9.10
CA HIS A 294 -18.64 -8.47 9.17
C HIS A 294 -17.48 -8.85 10.10
N GLN A 295 -16.25 -8.60 9.66
CA GLN A 295 -15.04 -8.69 10.47
C GLN A 295 -14.40 -7.31 10.56
N VAL A 296 -14.15 -6.85 11.76
CA VAL A 296 -13.38 -5.62 11.98
C VAL A 296 -11.88 -5.93 11.88
N CYS A 297 -11.17 -5.15 11.09
CA CYS A 297 -9.73 -5.28 10.87
C CYS A 297 -8.94 -5.11 12.16
N LEU A 298 -8.28 -6.17 12.62
CA LEU A 298 -7.48 -6.13 13.84
C LEU A 298 -6.21 -5.29 13.69
N ALA A 299 -5.65 -5.18 12.48
CA ALA A 299 -4.49 -4.34 12.26
C ALA A 299 -4.78 -2.86 12.55
N HIS A 300 -5.98 -2.37 12.23
CA HIS A 300 -6.43 -1.03 12.59
C HIS A 300 -6.63 -0.87 14.10
N LEU A 301 -7.23 -1.87 14.76
CA LEU A 301 -7.41 -1.86 16.21
C LEU A 301 -6.08 -1.88 16.96
N LEU A 302 -5.14 -2.71 16.53
CA LEU A 302 -3.80 -2.82 17.14
C LEU A 302 -3.02 -1.51 17.02
N ARG A 303 -3.07 -0.84 15.86
CA ARG A 303 -2.47 0.49 15.69
C ARG A 303 -3.08 1.53 16.63
N GLU A 304 -4.41 1.54 16.76
CA GLU A 304 -5.06 2.43 17.71
C GLU A 304 -4.67 2.12 19.15
N LEU A 305 -4.59 0.85 19.55
CA LEU A 305 -4.17 0.45 20.90
C LEU A 305 -2.73 0.85 21.18
N GLN A 306 -1.84 0.75 20.19
CA GLN A 306 -0.47 1.25 20.30
C GLN A 306 -0.43 2.75 20.63
N TYR A 307 -1.25 3.57 19.96
CA TYR A 307 -1.36 4.99 20.31
C TYR A 307 -1.75 5.19 21.79
N PHE A 308 -2.69 4.39 22.32
CA PHE A 308 -3.09 4.48 23.72
C PHE A 308 -1.99 4.03 24.68
N ASN A 309 -1.20 3.03 24.31
CA ASN A 309 -0.04 2.58 25.08
C ASN A 309 1.06 3.67 25.15
N GLU A 310 1.21 4.46 24.09
CA GLU A 310 2.14 5.59 24.05
C GLU A 310 1.59 6.82 24.82
N LEU A 311 0.26 7.01 24.77
CA LEU A 311 -0.43 8.15 25.38
C LEU A 311 -0.37 8.12 26.91
N ASP A 312 -0.44 6.93 27.50
CA ASP A 312 -0.37 6.73 28.95
C ASP A 312 0.35 5.42 29.27
N LYS A 313 1.64 5.52 29.57
CA LYS A 313 2.49 4.36 29.90
C LYS A 313 2.10 3.64 31.18
N GLY A 314 1.41 4.32 32.11
CA GLY A 314 0.92 3.76 33.37
C GLY A 314 -0.34 2.94 33.21
N GLN A 315 -1.07 3.11 32.11
CA GLN A 315 -2.31 2.40 31.82
C GLN A 315 -2.04 1.00 31.27
N THR A 316 -2.64 -0.01 31.89
CA THR A 316 -2.47 -1.43 31.50
C THR A 316 -3.59 -1.93 30.60
N TRP A 317 -4.77 -1.34 30.64
CA TRP A 317 -5.95 -1.80 29.93
C TRP A 317 -5.72 -1.96 28.41
N SER A 318 -5.14 -0.95 27.76
CA SER A 318 -4.88 -1.01 26.32
C SER A 318 -3.87 -2.10 25.95
N LYS A 319 -2.88 -2.36 26.81
CA LYS A 319 -1.90 -3.46 26.62
C LYS A 319 -2.54 -4.83 26.79
N GLU A 320 -3.49 -4.97 27.71
CA GLU A 320 -4.24 -6.21 27.93
C GLU A 320 -5.16 -6.52 26.74
N VAL A 321 -5.83 -5.50 26.17
CA VAL A 321 -6.64 -5.66 24.96
C VAL A 321 -5.76 -5.98 23.75
N GLU A 322 -4.64 -5.29 23.59
CA GLU A 322 -3.66 -5.58 22.54
C GLU A 322 -3.17 -7.03 22.62
N LYS A 323 -2.81 -7.49 23.82
CA LYS A 323 -2.37 -8.87 24.07
C LYS A 323 -3.44 -9.88 23.68
N LEU A 324 -4.70 -9.64 24.06
CA LEU A 324 -5.83 -10.49 23.70
C LEU A 324 -5.95 -10.65 22.17
N PHE A 325 -5.85 -9.55 21.41
CA PHE A 325 -5.94 -9.59 19.96
C PHE A 325 -4.75 -10.32 19.33
N GLN A 326 -3.53 -10.11 19.85
CA GLN A 326 -2.32 -10.80 19.40
C GLN A 326 -2.39 -12.31 19.65
N GLU A 327 -2.89 -12.73 20.81
CA GLU A 327 -3.10 -14.14 21.14
C GLU A 327 -4.14 -14.79 20.22
N ALA A 328 -5.25 -14.11 19.92
CA ALA A 328 -6.25 -14.62 18.99
C ALA A 328 -5.70 -14.78 17.55
N ILE A 329 -4.89 -13.82 17.10
CA ILE A 329 -4.21 -13.91 15.80
C ILE A 329 -3.20 -15.07 15.80
N HIS A 330 -2.49 -15.28 16.89
CA HIS A 330 -1.54 -16.37 17.03
C HIS A 330 -2.26 -17.73 16.99
N GLU A 331 -3.33 -17.90 17.74
CA GLU A 331 -4.17 -19.10 17.75
C GLU A 331 -4.66 -19.45 16.33
N ARG A 332 -5.10 -18.44 15.54
CA ARG A 332 -5.48 -18.65 14.14
C ARG A 332 -4.31 -19.12 13.28
N LYS A 333 -3.11 -18.60 13.49
CA LYS A 333 -1.89 -18.99 12.74
C LYS A 333 -1.47 -20.42 13.04
N GLU A 334 -1.56 -20.84 14.29
CA GLU A 334 -1.24 -22.22 14.69
C GLU A 334 -2.30 -23.23 14.18
N ARG A 335 -3.54 -22.79 13.98
CA ARG A 335 -4.68 -23.62 13.61
C ARG A 335 -5.35 -23.11 12.33
N LEU A 336 -4.58 -22.99 11.24
CA LEU A 336 -4.93 -22.30 9.99
C LEU A 336 -6.29 -22.67 9.39
N HIS A 337 -6.66 -23.96 9.42
CA HIS A 337 -7.88 -24.45 8.77
C HIS A 337 -8.97 -24.90 9.76
N ALA A 338 -8.73 -24.76 11.06
CA ALA A 338 -9.69 -25.17 12.06
C ALA A 338 -10.79 -24.12 12.27
N VAL A 339 -11.99 -24.56 12.57
CA VAL A 339 -13.02 -23.70 13.17
C VAL A 339 -12.68 -23.57 14.65
N ILE A 340 -12.48 -22.35 15.11
CA ILE A 340 -12.12 -22.02 16.49
C ILE A 340 -13.31 -21.30 17.11
N ASP A 341 -13.81 -21.82 18.23
CA ASP A 341 -14.88 -21.14 18.97
C ASP A 341 -14.40 -19.76 19.46
N LYS A 342 -15.11 -18.72 19.04
CA LYS A 342 -14.80 -17.34 19.44
C LYS A 342 -15.34 -16.97 20.82
N THR A 343 -16.24 -17.79 21.41
CA THR A 343 -16.93 -17.47 22.67
C THR A 343 -15.97 -17.17 23.80
N PRO A 344 -14.92 -17.97 24.08
CA PRO A 344 -13.96 -17.66 25.14
C PRO A 344 -13.20 -16.36 24.91
N TRP A 345 -12.97 -15.97 23.65
CA TRP A 345 -12.31 -14.72 23.29
C TRP A 345 -13.23 -13.53 23.51
N LEU A 346 -14.52 -13.66 23.21
CA LEU A 346 -15.53 -12.64 23.50
C LEU A 346 -15.73 -12.45 25.00
N GLU A 347 -15.76 -13.50 25.80
CA GLU A 347 -15.85 -13.41 27.26
C GLU A 347 -14.66 -12.67 27.85
N ARG A 348 -13.43 -12.99 27.42
CA ARG A 348 -12.21 -12.29 27.83
C ARG A 348 -12.25 -10.82 27.44
N LEU A 349 -12.76 -10.49 26.25
CA LEU A 349 -12.95 -9.11 25.81
C LEU A 349 -13.97 -8.39 26.68
N ASP A 350 -15.10 -9.03 26.98
CA ASP A 350 -16.15 -8.47 27.83
C ASP A 350 -15.64 -8.13 29.23
N ASP A 351 -14.81 -8.99 29.80
CA ASP A 351 -14.20 -8.73 31.11
C ASP A 351 -13.26 -7.53 31.07
N LEU A 352 -12.49 -7.36 29.99
CA LEU A 352 -11.69 -6.17 29.78
C LEU A 352 -12.56 -4.92 29.55
N LEU A 353 -13.68 -5.05 28.87
CA LEU A 353 -14.62 -3.96 28.63
C LEU A 353 -15.43 -3.57 29.88
N LYS A 354 -15.59 -4.45 30.86
CA LYS A 354 -16.20 -4.12 32.17
C LYS A 354 -15.26 -3.36 33.09
N LYS A 355 -13.93 -3.51 32.94
CA LYS A 355 -12.95 -2.84 33.82
C LYS A 355 -13.19 -1.34 33.87
N ASN A 356 -13.21 -0.77 35.08
CA ASN A 356 -13.31 0.67 35.25
C ASN A 356 -11.96 1.32 34.88
N ILE A 357 -11.99 2.27 33.93
CA ILE A 357 -10.81 3.01 33.48
C ILE A 357 -10.88 4.41 34.11
N GLU A 358 -10.95 4.46 35.45
CA GLU A 358 -10.99 5.72 36.22
C GLU A 358 -9.68 6.50 36.04
N ASN A 359 -9.78 7.82 36.10
CA ASN A 359 -8.67 8.78 35.94
C ASN A 359 -7.95 8.77 34.55
N THR A 360 -8.56 8.18 33.53
CA THR A 360 -7.98 8.18 32.18
C THR A 360 -8.45 9.36 31.33
N LYS A 361 -7.65 9.68 30.30
CA LYS A 361 -8.05 10.68 29.31
C LYS A 361 -9.33 10.23 28.60
N LYS A 362 -10.27 11.14 28.34
CA LYS A 362 -11.56 10.91 27.66
C LYS A 362 -11.47 10.04 26.40
N GLN A 363 -10.30 9.99 25.79
CA GLN A 363 -10.01 9.19 24.61
C GLN A 363 -10.09 7.68 24.87
N PHE A 364 -9.66 7.19 26.03
CA PHE A 364 -9.78 5.76 26.41
C PHE A 364 -11.25 5.32 26.49
N SER A 365 -12.13 6.13 27.07
CA SER A 365 -13.56 5.84 27.10
C SER A 365 -14.16 5.76 25.69
N ARG A 366 -13.69 6.61 24.74
CA ARG A 366 -14.11 6.55 23.34
C ARG A 366 -13.65 5.26 22.66
N MET A 367 -12.41 4.83 22.91
CA MET A 367 -11.89 3.57 22.37
C MET A 367 -12.69 2.38 22.91
N LYS A 368 -12.89 2.32 24.22
CA LYS A 368 -13.69 1.30 24.89
C LYS A 368 -15.11 1.22 24.32
N ASN A 369 -15.82 2.35 24.25
CA ASN A 369 -17.16 2.41 23.66
C ASN A 369 -17.18 2.01 22.18
N GLY A 370 -16.11 2.30 21.45
CA GLY A 370 -15.92 1.85 20.07
C GLY A 370 -15.80 0.33 19.96
N LEU A 371 -15.05 -0.32 20.88
CA LEU A 371 -14.94 -1.77 20.94
C LEU A 371 -16.27 -2.44 21.32
N VAL A 372 -17.00 -1.86 22.29
CA VAL A 372 -18.35 -2.36 22.65
C VAL A 372 -19.27 -2.39 21.44
N LYS A 373 -19.26 -1.34 20.60
CA LYS A 373 -20.12 -1.27 19.41
C LYS A 373 -19.78 -2.30 18.33
N CYS A 374 -18.53 -2.71 18.22
CA CYS A 374 -18.10 -3.66 17.19
C CYS A 374 -17.72 -5.04 17.77
N ARG A 375 -18.07 -5.31 19.03
CA ARG A 375 -17.70 -6.52 19.77
C ARG A 375 -17.94 -7.80 18.98
N ASP A 376 -19.13 -7.95 18.43
CA ASP A 376 -19.56 -9.18 17.75
C ASP A 376 -18.85 -9.41 16.41
N TYR A 377 -18.14 -8.40 15.91
CA TYR A 377 -17.43 -8.40 14.64
C TYR A 377 -15.90 -8.52 14.77
N ILE A 378 -15.38 -8.71 15.99
CA ILE A 378 -13.93 -8.69 16.24
C ILE A 378 -13.27 -10.05 15.98
N PHE A 379 -13.92 -11.16 16.32
CA PHE A 379 -13.34 -12.49 16.31
C PHE A 379 -13.98 -13.46 15.30
N ASN A 380 -14.70 -12.98 14.30
CA ASN A 380 -15.33 -13.84 13.29
C ASN A 380 -14.30 -14.60 12.43
N PHE A 381 -13.08 -14.06 12.31
CA PHE A 381 -11.97 -14.75 11.65
C PHE A 381 -11.53 -16.04 12.36
N LEU A 382 -11.93 -16.27 13.61
CA LEU A 382 -11.67 -17.51 14.34
C LEU A 382 -12.66 -18.62 13.93
N GLU A 383 -13.92 -18.29 13.68
CA GLU A 383 -14.95 -19.25 13.30
C GLU A 383 -14.86 -19.66 11.83
N ASP A 384 -14.43 -18.76 10.95
CA ASP A 384 -14.29 -19.04 9.52
C ASP A 384 -12.85 -18.80 9.06
N PRO A 385 -12.11 -19.86 8.69
CA PRO A 385 -10.74 -19.75 8.21
C PRO A 385 -10.57 -18.97 6.90
N LEU A 386 -11.64 -18.72 6.16
CA LEU A 386 -11.62 -17.88 4.97
C LEU A 386 -11.62 -16.39 5.29
N ILE A 387 -12.00 -16.01 6.51
CA ILE A 387 -12.04 -14.63 6.95
C ILE A 387 -10.66 -14.24 7.50
N PRO A 388 -9.93 -13.30 6.89
CA PRO A 388 -8.66 -12.81 7.44
C PRO A 388 -8.90 -11.93 8.67
N SER A 389 -7.93 -11.86 9.56
CA SER A 389 -7.96 -10.97 10.74
C SER A 389 -7.83 -9.49 10.38
N ASP A 390 -7.38 -9.18 9.18
CA ASP A 390 -7.19 -7.81 8.71
C ASP A 390 -7.53 -7.66 7.22
N ASN A 391 -7.68 -6.42 6.77
CA ASN A 391 -7.98 -6.07 5.38
C ASN A 391 -6.73 -5.62 4.59
N ASN A 392 -5.54 -5.95 5.07
CA ASN A 392 -4.30 -5.70 4.33
C ASN A 392 -4.09 -6.84 3.33
N ALA A 393 -3.93 -6.51 2.06
CA ALA A 393 -3.57 -7.46 1.01
C ALA A 393 -2.11 -7.27 0.59
#